data_6d81669086ad386fd50756621bceb725
#
_entry.id   6d81669086ad386fd50756621bceb725
#
_cell.length_a   1.000
_cell.length_b   1.000
_cell.length_c   1.000
_cell.angle_alpha   90.00
_cell.angle_beta   90.00
_cell.angle_gamma   90.00
#
_symmetry.space_group_name_H-M   'P 1'
#
loop_
_entity.id
_entity.type
_entity.pdbx_description
1 polymer ?
#
loop_
_entity_poly.entity_id
_entity_poly.type
_entity_poly.pdbx_seq_one_letter_code
_entity_poly.pdbx_strand_id
1 'polypeptide(L)'
;EPIKEGVVILDEQGIVLEVLKDRTCVADIEFFDGILCPGLINSHGHLELSHLKGKIERHTGLVDFILGVQKFRNADPEEIQHAFHEAEDHLFDQGIVGMGDISNTDSTFGLKAKGRIRYHTFFECFGFNSSNSSKILSAAQLLKEQLLNEQLLKKETSNGLSDAILTSFTTQSNQGNKNQPEVSASARQFSQGSINPHAPYSVSEALFRAISLSEPGIISIHNQECEAENEFYQQGTGDFQRLYKTFGIDISAFKPPGKNSLPAYAEWLGHQRKLLVHNTFTSATDLAAISKGDNYAFCLCPAANLFIENRLPDVLLLKESGWPILIGTDSLASNDRLDLLHEMYLIQHAFPKISLKTLLTWGCKNAAEFFGWTDLGTISPGKKPGIVQIINLGEDFMLKPESKSKRLV
;
A
#
# COMPACT_ATOMS: atom_id res chain seq x y z
N GLU A 1 -7.51 -15.12 19.10
CA GLU A 1 -6.94 -16.48 18.96
C GLU A 1 -7.74 -17.29 17.95
N PRO A 2 -7.14 -18.26 17.23
CA PRO A 2 -7.89 -19.16 16.36
C PRO A 2 -8.92 -19.96 17.17
N ILE A 3 -10.12 -20.11 16.64
CA ILE A 3 -11.20 -20.91 17.23
C ILE A 3 -11.41 -22.10 16.31
N LYS A 4 -11.22 -23.32 16.84
CA LYS A 4 -11.50 -24.54 16.10
C LYS A 4 -13.02 -24.74 16.01
N GLU A 5 -13.54 -25.01 14.79
CA GLU A 5 -14.97 -25.19 14.54
C GLU A 5 -15.84 -24.02 15.03
N GLY A 6 -15.25 -22.79 15.02
CA GLY A 6 -15.97 -21.58 15.39
C GLY A 6 -17.03 -21.20 14.38
N VAL A 7 -18.08 -20.52 14.86
CA VAL A 7 -19.16 -19.99 14.01
C VAL A 7 -19.13 -18.48 14.01
N VAL A 8 -19.26 -17.87 12.83
CA VAL A 8 -19.40 -16.43 12.65
C VAL A 8 -20.84 -16.15 12.21
N ILE A 9 -21.53 -15.31 12.94
CA ILE A 9 -22.88 -14.86 12.62
C ILE A 9 -22.80 -13.44 12.07
N LEU A 10 -23.34 -13.25 10.87
CA LEU A 10 -23.36 -11.97 10.17
C LEU A 10 -24.80 -11.50 9.98
N ASP A 11 -25.00 -10.19 9.90
CA ASP A 11 -26.23 -9.62 9.36
C ASP A 11 -26.22 -9.59 7.82
N GLU A 12 -27.33 -9.14 7.21
CA GLU A 12 -27.47 -9.02 5.75
C GLU A 12 -26.48 -8.03 5.12
N GLN A 13 -25.90 -7.12 5.89
CA GLN A 13 -24.91 -6.15 5.46
C GLN A 13 -23.48 -6.66 5.62
N GLY A 14 -23.28 -7.85 6.20
CA GLY A 14 -21.97 -8.46 6.47
C GLY A 14 -21.29 -7.93 7.74
N ILE A 15 -22.08 -7.32 8.65
CA ILE A 15 -21.59 -6.93 9.97
C ILE A 15 -21.59 -8.16 10.88
N VAL A 16 -20.49 -8.37 11.58
CA VAL A 16 -20.36 -9.46 12.56
C VAL A 16 -21.29 -9.18 13.75
N LEU A 17 -22.27 -10.04 13.96
CA LEU A 17 -23.16 -10.00 15.11
C LEU A 17 -22.51 -10.75 16.29
N GLU A 18 -22.00 -11.95 16.05
CA GLU A 18 -21.47 -12.81 17.09
C GLU A 18 -20.37 -13.75 16.54
N VAL A 19 -19.46 -14.18 17.41
CA VAL A 19 -18.49 -15.24 17.13
C VAL A 19 -18.58 -16.28 18.24
N LEU A 20 -19.02 -17.48 17.88
CA LEU A 20 -19.24 -18.59 18.81
C LEU A 20 -18.06 -19.58 18.76
N LYS A 21 -17.76 -20.18 19.89
CA LYS A 21 -16.69 -21.19 20.01
C LYS A 21 -17.12 -22.60 19.61
N ASP A 22 -18.42 -22.84 19.54
CA ASP A 22 -19.00 -24.10 19.11
C ASP A 22 -20.33 -23.87 18.38
N ARG A 23 -20.79 -24.92 17.70
CA ARG A 23 -21.99 -24.90 16.84
C ARG A 23 -23.28 -25.41 17.51
N THR A 24 -23.23 -25.77 18.79
CA THR A 24 -24.31 -26.53 19.43
C THR A 24 -25.62 -25.76 19.56
N CYS A 25 -25.61 -24.46 19.40
CA CYS A 25 -26.75 -23.57 19.60
C CYS A 25 -27.29 -22.92 18.31
N VAL A 26 -26.77 -23.29 17.13
CA VAL A 26 -27.14 -22.62 15.85
C VAL A 26 -27.70 -23.64 14.87
N ALA A 27 -28.86 -23.33 14.28
CA ALA A 27 -29.45 -24.08 13.15
C ALA A 27 -28.99 -23.41 11.83
N ASP A 28 -29.01 -24.16 10.73
CA ASP A 28 -28.75 -23.68 9.37
C ASP A 28 -27.34 -23.06 9.19
N ILE A 29 -26.30 -23.83 9.54
CA ILE A 29 -24.91 -23.43 9.40
C ILE A 29 -24.37 -23.86 8.03
N GLU A 30 -23.79 -22.91 7.28
CA GLU A 30 -22.95 -23.22 6.13
C GLU A 30 -21.52 -23.59 6.58
N PHE A 31 -20.98 -24.68 6.04
CA PHE A 31 -19.67 -25.20 6.42
C PHE A 31 -18.63 -24.85 5.38
N PHE A 32 -17.47 -24.40 5.86
CA PHE A 32 -16.31 -24.07 5.05
C PHE A 32 -15.08 -24.84 5.55
N ASP A 33 -14.44 -25.60 4.65
CA ASP A 33 -13.15 -26.22 4.94
C ASP A 33 -12.03 -25.20 4.98
N GLY A 34 -10.99 -25.45 5.80
CA GLY A 34 -9.84 -24.58 5.90
C GLY A 34 -9.97 -23.53 7.01
N ILE A 35 -9.53 -22.30 6.74
CA ILE A 35 -9.53 -21.21 7.73
C ILE A 35 -10.43 -20.08 7.24
N LEU A 36 -11.28 -19.58 8.13
CA LEU A 36 -11.95 -18.29 7.95
C LEU A 36 -11.13 -17.19 8.63
N CYS A 37 -10.83 -16.13 7.90
CA CYS A 37 -10.13 -14.97 8.41
C CYS A 37 -10.83 -13.66 7.98
N PRO A 38 -10.47 -12.51 8.59
CA PRO A 38 -10.94 -11.22 8.10
C PRO A 38 -10.48 -10.98 6.67
N GLY A 39 -11.16 -10.11 5.94
CA GLY A 39 -10.71 -9.61 4.66
C GLY A 39 -9.25 -9.12 4.72
N LEU A 40 -8.51 -9.45 3.69
CA LEU A 40 -7.09 -9.13 3.57
C LEU A 40 -6.90 -7.65 3.16
N ILE A 41 -5.79 -7.05 3.59
CA ILE A 41 -5.45 -5.67 3.26
C ILE A 41 -4.09 -5.66 2.57
N ASN A 42 -4.07 -5.28 1.30
CA ASN A 42 -2.86 -5.06 0.51
C ASN A 42 -2.29 -3.67 0.85
N SER A 43 -1.21 -3.62 1.61
CA SER A 43 -0.72 -2.35 2.16
C SER A 43 0.10 -1.51 1.19
N HIS A 44 0.52 -2.08 0.05
CA HIS A 44 1.26 -1.38 -0.99
C HIS A 44 1.08 -2.05 -2.34
N GLY A 45 0.63 -1.30 -3.32
CA GLY A 45 0.53 -1.73 -4.71
C GLY A 45 0.41 -0.55 -5.68
N HIS A 46 0.53 -0.84 -6.98
CA HIS A 46 0.48 0.13 -8.08
C HIS A 46 -0.46 -0.37 -9.17
N LEU A 47 -1.76 -0.18 -9.00
CA LEU A 47 -2.75 -0.64 -9.99
C LEU A 47 -2.51 -0.05 -11.37
N GLU A 48 -2.09 1.23 -11.44
CA GLU A 48 -1.83 1.92 -12.71
C GLU A 48 -0.71 1.28 -13.56
N LEU A 49 0.12 0.39 -12.96
CA LEU A 49 1.20 -0.32 -13.65
C LEU A 49 0.83 -1.76 -14.04
N SER A 50 -0.43 -2.16 -13.90
CA SER A 50 -0.87 -3.55 -14.16
C SER A 50 -0.62 -4.03 -15.59
N HIS A 51 -0.64 -3.12 -16.56
CA HIS A 51 -0.33 -3.40 -17.97
C HIS A 51 1.14 -3.76 -18.25
N LEU A 52 2.02 -3.63 -17.24
CA LEU A 52 3.44 -3.97 -17.35
C LEU A 52 3.74 -5.44 -17.03
N LYS A 53 2.74 -6.24 -16.69
CA LYS A 53 2.90 -7.66 -16.39
C LYS A 53 3.70 -8.39 -17.49
N GLY A 54 4.82 -8.99 -17.07
CA GLY A 54 5.68 -9.77 -17.97
C GLY A 54 6.49 -8.96 -19.00
N LYS A 55 6.47 -7.61 -18.94
CA LYS A 55 7.22 -6.75 -19.87
C LYS A 55 8.65 -6.44 -19.41
N ILE A 56 8.95 -6.66 -18.13
CA ILE A 56 10.26 -6.35 -17.52
C ILE A 56 10.95 -7.65 -17.14
N GLU A 57 12.25 -7.72 -17.35
CA GLU A 57 13.06 -8.88 -17.00
C GLU A 57 13.31 -8.95 -15.49
N ARG A 58 13.44 -10.18 -14.97
CA ARG A 58 13.74 -10.43 -13.56
C ARG A 58 15.22 -10.31 -13.26
N HIS A 59 15.54 -10.02 -12.00
CA HIS A 59 16.89 -10.05 -11.43
C HIS A 59 17.85 -9.08 -12.13
N THR A 60 17.33 -7.96 -12.61
CA THR A 60 18.12 -6.92 -13.29
C THR A 60 18.65 -5.86 -12.33
N GLY A 61 18.20 -5.89 -11.06
CA GLY A 61 18.43 -4.82 -10.09
C GLY A 61 17.51 -3.62 -10.31
N LEU A 62 17.39 -2.78 -9.29
CA LEU A 62 16.39 -1.70 -9.24
C LEU A 62 16.58 -0.67 -10.36
N VAL A 63 17.79 -0.31 -10.72
CA VAL A 63 18.05 0.71 -11.74
C VAL A 63 17.54 0.26 -13.11
N ASP A 64 17.85 -0.96 -13.53
CA ASP A 64 17.35 -1.48 -14.82
C ASP A 64 15.85 -1.74 -14.79
N PHE A 65 15.29 -2.14 -13.63
CA PHE A 65 13.87 -2.23 -13.43
C PHE A 65 13.18 -0.87 -13.65
N ILE A 66 13.68 0.22 -13.03
CA ILE A 66 13.13 1.58 -13.22
C ILE A 66 13.21 2.02 -14.68
N LEU A 67 14.33 1.74 -15.37
CA LEU A 67 14.49 2.04 -16.79
C LEU A 67 13.49 1.24 -17.64
N GLY A 68 13.23 -0.02 -17.27
CA GLY A 68 12.21 -0.87 -17.87
C GLY A 68 10.80 -0.30 -17.70
N VAL A 69 10.43 0.10 -16.48
CA VAL A 69 9.14 0.78 -16.21
C VAL A 69 9.00 2.01 -17.08
N GLN A 70 10.03 2.89 -17.13
CA GLN A 70 9.97 4.11 -17.97
C GLN A 70 9.80 3.80 -19.46
N LYS A 71 10.42 2.73 -19.94
CA LYS A 71 10.33 2.32 -21.35
C LYS A 71 8.93 1.86 -21.74
N PHE A 72 8.25 1.13 -20.85
CA PHE A 72 6.99 0.43 -21.15
C PHE A 72 5.75 1.06 -20.52
N ARG A 73 5.88 2.07 -19.64
CA ARG A 73 4.75 2.66 -18.92
C ARG A 73 3.71 3.34 -19.81
N ASN A 74 4.13 3.83 -20.98
CA ASN A 74 3.23 4.42 -21.95
C ASN A 74 2.71 3.32 -22.87
N ALA A 75 1.43 3.01 -22.77
CA ALA A 75 0.72 2.03 -23.58
C ALA A 75 -0.62 2.63 -24.03
N ASP A 76 -1.37 1.88 -24.83
CA ASP A 76 -2.71 2.27 -25.21
C ASP A 76 -3.59 2.48 -23.96
N PRO A 77 -4.36 3.57 -23.85
CA PRO A 77 -5.23 3.82 -22.70
C PRO A 77 -6.24 2.70 -22.44
N GLU A 78 -6.75 2.02 -23.47
CA GLU A 78 -7.67 0.91 -23.31
C GLU A 78 -6.96 -0.32 -22.72
N GLU A 79 -5.70 -0.59 -23.15
CA GLU A 79 -4.86 -1.65 -22.56
C GLU A 79 -4.60 -1.40 -21.07
N ILE A 80 -4.22 -0.16 -20.72
CA ILE A 80 -3.99 0.24 -19.32
C ILE A 80 -5.27 0.05 -18.50
N GLN A 81 -6.40 0.53 -19.01
CA GLN A 81 -7.70 0.44 -18.34
C GLN A 81 -8.13 -1.01 -18.14
N HIS A 82 -8.02 -1.85 -19.14
CA HIS A 82 -8.35 -3.27 -19.05
C HIS A 82 -7.49 -3.96 -17.99
N ALA A 83 -6.19 -3.74 -18.02
CA ALA A 83 -5.25 -4.39 -17.10
C ALA A 83 -5.52 -4.04 -15.62
N PHE A 84 -5.80 -2.79 -15.27
CA PHE A 84 -6.06 -2.46 -13.86
C PHE A 84 -7.47 -2.90 -13.41
N HIS A 85 -8.45 -3.02 -14.32
CA HIS A 85 -9.75 -3.61 -13.97
C HIS A 85 -9.62 -5.10 -13.67
N GLU A 86 -8.92 -5.87 -14.52
CA GLU A 86 -8.62 -7.28 -14.26
C GLU A 86 -7.86 -7.47 -12.93
N ALA A 87 -6.89 -6.59 -12.67
CA ALA A 87 -6.12 -6.63 -11.43
C ALA A 87 -7.00 -6.39 -10.19
N GLU A 88 -7.91 -5.39 -10.24
CA GLU A 88 -8.85 -5.14 -9.13
C GLU A 88 -9.85 -6.28 -8.95
N ASP A 89 -10.39 -6.84 -10.04
CA ASP A 89 -11.30 -7.99 -9.97
C ASP A 89 -10.62 -9.17 -9.28
N HIS A 90 -9.36 -9.46 -9.65
CA HIS A 90 -8.58 -10.51 -9.04
C HIS A 90 -8.33 -10.27 -7.54
N LEU A 91 -7.93 -9.06 -7.16
CA LEU A 91 -7.76 -8.68 -5.75
C LEU A 91 -9.07 -8.81 -4.96
N PHE A 92 -10.17 -8.36 -5.55
CA PHE A 92 -11.49 -8.44 -4.92
C PHE A 92 -11.91 -9.88 -4.66
N ASP A 93 -11.77 -10.77 -5.65
CA ASP A 93 -12.15 -12.18 -5.56
C ASP A 93 -11.30 -12.95 -4.54
N GLN A 94 -10.04 -12.57 -4.37
CA GLN A 94 -9.17 -13.10 -3.32
C GLN A 94 -9.50 -12.60 -1.91
N GLY A 95 -10.40 -11.64 -1.79
CA GLY A 95 -10.84 -11.10 -0.50
C GLY A 95 -10.05 -9.91 0.00
N ILE A 96 -9.41 -9.13 -0.88
CA ILE A 96 -8.85 -7.84 -0.51
C ILE A 96 -9.97 -6.86 -0.24
N VAL A 97 -10.06 -6.37 0.99
CA VAL A 97 -11.06 -5.38 1.44
C VAL A 97 -10.51 -3.95 1.55
N GLY A 98 -9.19 -3.83 1.58
CA GLY A 98 -8.51 -2.54 1.65
C GLY A 98 -7.18 -2.58 0.93
N MET A 99 -6.75 -1.44 0.37
CA MET A 99 -5.49 -1.33 -0.35
C MET A 99 -4.85 0.05 -0.16
N GLY A 100 -3.55 0.06 0.14
CA GLY A 100 -2.68 1.21 -0.05
C GLY A 100 -2.17 1.22 -1.49
N ASP A 101 -2.67 2.13 -2.32
CA ASP A 101 -2.38 2.12 -3.76
C ASP A 101 -1.67 3.40 -4.20
N ILE A 102 -0.56 3.25 -4.87
CA ILE A 102 0.21 4.33 -5.44
C ILE A 102 -0.49 4.85 -6.69
N SER A 103 -0.57 6.17 -6.83
CA SER A 103 -1.07 6.81 -8.04
C SER A 103 -0.22 8.01 -8.44
N ASN A 104 0.23 7.98 -9.68
CA ASN A 104 0.97 9.06 -10.33
C ASN A 104 0.09 9.77 -11.39
N THR A 105 -1.08 9.18 -11.69
CA THR A 105 -2.08 9.67 -12.64
C THR A 105 -3.48 9.52 -12.05
N ASP A 106 -4.48 10.05 -12.74
CA ASP A 106 -5.90 9.92 -12.42
C ASP A 106 -6.56 8.66 -13.01
N SER A 107 -5.82 7.83 -13.74
CA SER A 107 -6.34 6.70 -14.53
C SER A 107 -7.19 5.71 -13.73
N THR A 108 -6.87 5.48 -12.44
CA THR A 108 -7.57 4.54 -11.56
C THR A 108 -8.68 5.17 -10.71
N PHE A 109 -8.89 6.51 -10.79
CA PHE A 109 -9.82 7.19 -9.88
C PHE A 109 -11.27 6.76 -10.05
N GLY A 110 -11.72 6.60 -11.30
CA GLY A 110 -13.04 6.07 -11.60
C GLY A 110 -13.29 4.66 -11.07
N LEU A 111 -12.25 3.81 -11.03
CA LEU A 111 -12.28 2.48 -10.41
C LEU A 111 -12.43 2.61 -8.90
N LYS A 112 -11.54 3.35 -8.24
CA LYS A 112 -11.51 3.57 -6.79
C LYS A 112 -12.82 4.16 -6.25
N ALA A 113 -13.43 5.05 -7.02
CA ALA A 113 -14.70 5.66 -6.67
C ALA A 113 -15.89 4.68 -6.70
N LYS A 114 -15.77 3.46 -7.29
CA LYS A 114 -16.78 2.39 -7.19
C LYS A 114 -16.90 1.83 -5.77
N GLY A 115 -15.82 1.94 -4.97
CA GLY A 115 -15.83 1.55 -3.55
C GLY A 115 -15.93 0.05 -3.29
N ARG A 116 -15.56 -0.81 -4.26
CA ARG A 116 -15.52 -2.28 -4.07
C ARG A 116 -14.44 -2.67 -3.06
N ILE A 117 -13.28 -2.04 -3.18
CA ILE A 117 -12.15 -2.11 -2.25
C ILE A 117 -11.97 -0.72 -1.63
N ARG A 118 -11.64 -0.65 -0.35
CA ARG A 118 -11.33 0.61 0.33
C ARG A 118 -9.88 1.00 0.00
N TYR A 119 -9.65 2.19 -0.54
CA TYR A 119 -8.32 2.65 -0.88
C TYR A 119 -7.80 3.72 0.08
N HIS A 120 -6.49 3.66 0.38
CA HIS A 120 -5.69 4.81 0.76
C HIS A 120 -4.77 5.10 -0.43
N THR A 121 -4.99 6.21 -1.13
CA THR A 121 -4.22 6.54 -2.33
C THR A 121 -3.00 7.36 -1.96
N PHE A 122 -1.82 6.89 -2.37
CA PHE A 122 -0.54 7.55 -2.18
C PHE A 122 -0.16 8.28 -3.48
N PHE A 123 -0.20 9.63 -3.45
CA PHE A 123 0.21 10.49 -4.59
C PHE A 123 1.70 10.72 -4.49
N GLU A 124 2.48 10.06 -5.34
CA GLU A 124 3.93 10.12 -5.26
C GLU A 124 4.51 11.38 -5.88
N CYS A 125 5.49 11.92 -5.20
CA CYS A 125 6.32 13.02 -5.66
C CYS A 125 7.71 12.50 -6.05
N PHE A 126 8.17 12.93 -7.22
CA PHE A 126 9.52 12.73 -7.73
C PHE A 126 10.18 14.09 -7.93
N GLY A 127 11.43 14.25 -7.48
CA GLY A 127 12.14 15.50 -7.67
C GLY A 127 13.42 15.54 -6.84
N PHE A 128 14.51 15.06 -7.42
CA PHE A 128 15.81 15.10 -6.78
C PHE A 128 16.41 16.53 -6.79
N ASN A 129 15.98 17.38 -7.73
CA ASN A 129 16.37 18.78 -7.77
C ASN A 129 15.35 19.66 -7.04
N SER A 130 15.81 20.36 -6.00
CA SER A 130 14.96 21.15 -5.09
C SER A 130 14.27 22.37 -5.75
N SER A 131 14.73 22.84 -6.90
CA SER A 131 14.19 24.04 -7.57
C SER A 131 12.72 23.95 -7.96
N ASN A 132 12.15 22.74 -8.10
CA ASN A 132 10.79 22.51 -8.54
C ASN A 132 9.85 21.97 -7.43
N SER A 133 10.30 21.91 -6.17
CA SER A 133 9.55 21.27 -5.08
C SER A 133 8.13 21.79 -4.90
N SER A 134 7.91 23.10 -4.98
CA SER A 134 6.56 23.69 -4.86
C SER A 134 5.64 23.31 -6.03
N LYS A 135 6.15 23.27 -7.24
CA LYS A 135 5.37 22.85 -8.43
C LYS A 135 4.98 21.37 -8.35
N ILE A 136 5.90 20.52 -7.92
CA ILE A 136 5.66 19.07 -7.74
C ILE A 136 4.59 18.85 -6.67
N LEU A 137 4.71 19.52 -5.54
CA LEU A 137 3.74 19.43 -4.45
C LEU A 137 2.35 19.90 -4.89
N SER A 138 2.27 21.02 -5.64
CA SER A 138 1.00 21.51 -6.16
C SER A 138 0.34 20.55 -7.17
N ALA A 139 1.13 19.87 -8.00
CA ALA A 139 0.60 18.87 -8.94
C ALA A 139 0.04 17.65 -8.20
N ALA A 140 0.73 17.15 -7.17
CA ALA A 140 0.23 16.06 -6.34
C ALA A 140 -1.02 16.46 -5.54
N GLN A 141 -1.09 17.70 -5.05
CA GLN A 141 -2.28 18.25 -4.39
C GLN A 141 -3.48 18.29 -5.35
N LEU A 142 -3.28 18.68 -6.60
CA LEU A 142 -4.34 18.69 -7.63
C LEU A 142 -4.88 17.27 -7.87
N LEU A 143 -4.01 16.27 -8.01
CA LEU A 143 -4.45 14.86 -8.15
C LEU A 143 -5.27 14.39 -6.95
N LYS A 144 -4.86 14.75 -5.73
CA LYS A 144 -5.59 14.43 -4.50
C LYS A 144 -6.99 15.06 -4.48
N GLU A 145 -7.11 16.32 -4.93
CA GLU A 145 -8.40 17.01 -5.07
C GLU A 145 -9.27 16.39 -6.16
N GLN A 146 -8.71 15.98 -7.28
CA GLN A 146 -9.43 15.28 -8.36
C GLN A 146 -10.04 13.96 -7.87
N LEU A 147 -9.29 13.13 -7.14
CA LEU A 147 -9.82 11.90 -6.57
C LEU A 147 -11.01 12.16 -5.63
N LEU A 148 -10.89 13.16 -4.77
CA LEU A 148 -11.96 13.54 -3.84
C LEU A 148 -13.23 13.97 -4.61
N ASN A 149 -13.08 14.78 -5.65
CA ASN A 149 -14.19 15.23 -6.47
C ASN A 149 -14.87 14.07 -7.19
N GLU A 150 -14.11 13.13 -7.76
CA GLU A 150 -14.66 11.95 -8.43
C GLU A 150 -15.50 11.08 -7.46
N GLN A 151 -15.07 10.95 -6.23
CA GLN A 151 -15.81 10.21 -5.20
C GLN A 151 -17.09 10.93 -4.75
N LEU A 152 -17.06 12.25 -4.63
CA LEU A 152 -18.23 13.05 -4.28
C LEU A 152 -19.30 12.98 -5.39
N LEU A 153 -18.92 13.14 -6.66
CA LEU A 153 -19.81 13.05 -7.81
C LEU A 153 -20.54 11.70 -7.87
N LYS A 154 -19.83 10.60 -7.65
CA LYS A 154 -20.47 9.25 -7.63
C LYS A 154 -21.43 9.05 -6.47
N LYS A 155 -21.17 9.66 -5.31
CA LYS A 155 -22.09 9.60 -4.17
C LYS A 155 -23.39 10.32 -4.46
N GLU A 156 -23.33 11.48 -5.09
CA GLU A 156 -24.52 12.28 -5.47
C GLU A 156 -25.41 11.53 -6.48
N THR A 157 -24.79 10.91 -7.49
CA THR A 157 -25.51 10.10 -8.47
C THR A 157 -26.13 8.84 -7.86
N SER A 158 -25.49 8.20 -6.90
CA SER A 158 -26.00 7.02 -6.20
C SER A 158 -27.17 7.33 -5.24
N ASN A 159 -27.23 8.56 -4.73
CA ASN A 159 -28.28 9.01 -3.81
C ASN A 159 -29.49 9.66 -4.52
N GLY A 160 -29.54 9.68 -5.87
CA GLY A 160 -30.66 10.21 -6.63
C GLY A 160 -30.86 11.73 -6.53
N LEU A 161 -29.86 12.47 -6.08
CA LEU A 161 -29.88 13.93 -6.05
C LEU A 161 -29.57 14.48 -7.45
N SER A 162 -30.56 15.15 -8.02
CA SER A 162 -30.57 15.64 -9.41
C SER A 162 -29.58 16.79 -9.66
N ASP A 163 -29.26 17.00 -10.95
CA ASP A 163 -28.32 17.97 -11.56
C ASP A 163 -28.36 19.43 -11.06
N ALA A 164 -29.29 19.80 -10.18
CA ALA A 164 -29.49 21.17 -9.71
C ALA A 164 -28.35 21.67 -8.76
N ILE A 165 -27.56 20.79 -8.17
CA ILE A 165 -26.49 21.14 -7.22
C ILE A 165 -25.14 21.34 -7.91
N LEU A 166 -24.93 20.73 -9.08
CA LEU A 166 -23.67 20.87 -9.84
C LEU A 166 -23.33 22.31 -10.23
N THR A 167 -24.34 23.13 -10.46
CA THR A 167 -24.16 24.55 -10.87
C THR A 167 -23.74 25.47 -9.75
N SER A 168 -23.91 25.11 -8.48
CA SER A 168 -23.58 25.98 -7.35
C SER A 168 -22.11 25.92 -6.93
N PHE A 169 -21.38 24.85 -7.24
CA PHE A 169 -19.97 24.67 -6.84
C PHE A 169 -18.95 25.27 -7.81
N THR A 170 -19.31 25.43 -9.08
CA THR A 170 -18.40 25.99 -10.10
C THR A 170 -18.28 27.51 -10.04
N THR A 171 -19.13 28.21 -9.29
CA THR A 171 -19.16 29.69 -9.24
C THR A 171 -18.55 30.31 -7.96
N GLN A 172 -18.06 29.52 -6.99
CA GLN A 172 -17.53 30.05 -5.72
C GLN A 172 -16.00 29.96 -5.55
N SER A 173 -15.23 29.74 -6.60
CA SER A 173 -13.75 29.67 -6.50
C SER A 173 -13.02 31.02 -6.39
N ASN A 174 -13.73 32.14 -6.14
CA ASN A 174 -13.11 33.46 -6.03
C ASN A 174 -13.67 34.32 -4.90
N GLN A 175 -13.63 33.85 -3.66
CA GLN A 175 -13.58 34.77 -2.50
C GLN A 175 -13.10 34.01 -1.27
N GLY A 176 -11.96 34.46 -0.70
CA GLY A 176 -11.37 33.87 0.50
C GLY A 176 -12.31 33.98 1.70
N ASN A 177 -12.82 32.86 2.17
CA ASN A 177 -13.54 32.79 3.43
C ASN A 177 -13.01 31.64 4.28
N LYS A 178 -12.56 31.97 5.50
CA LYS A 178 -11.97 31.09 6.51
C LYS A 178 -13.05 30.29 7.26
N ASN A 179 -13.82 29.46 6.60
CA ASN A 179 -14.63 28.43 7.26
C ASN A 179 -14.57 27.19 6.39
N GLN A 180 -13.64 26.28 6.72
CA GLN A 180 -13.68 24.93 6.17
C GLN A 180 -14.95 24.25 6.71
N PRO A 181 -15.82 23.68 5.87
CA PRO A 181 -16.95 22.89 6.34
C PRO A 181 -16.42 21.66 7.08
N GLU A 182 -16.89 21.41 8.29
CA GLU A 182 -16.65 20.16 9.01
C GLU A 182 -17.12 18.99 8.12
N VAL A 183 -16.18 18.18 7.66
CA VAL A 183 -16.46 16.98 6.88
C VAL A 183 -17.22 16.01 7.76
N SER A 184 -18.48 15.77 7.45
CA SER A 184 -19.38 14.89 8.20
C SER A 184 -18.79 13.48 8.39
N ALA A 185 -19.15 12.79 9.48
CA ALA A 185 -18.68 11.45 9.82
C ALA A 185 -18.94 10.42 8.69
N SER A 186 -19.96 10.62 7.85
CA SER A 186 -20.25 9.80 6.68
C SER A 186 -19.24 9.98 5.54
N ALA A 187 -18.52 11.09 5.47
CA ALA A 187 -17.45 11.31 4.46
C ALA A 187 -16.16 10.56 4.81
N ARG A 188 -16.00 10.03 6.02
CA ARG A 188 -14.83 9.25 6.45
C ARG A 188 -14.78 7.82 5.91
N GLN A 189 -15.82 7.37 5.20
CA GLN A 189 -15.91 6.03 4.62
C GLN A 189 -15.28 5.94 3.21
N PHE A 190 -14.86 7.08 2.63
CA PHE A 190 -14.25 7.15 1.30
C PHE A 190 -12.73 6.99 1.33
N SER A 191 -12.18 6.63 0.16
CA SER A 191 -10.75 6.54 -0.04
C SER A 191 -10.05 7.78 0.46
N GLN A 192 -9.17 7.60 1.43
CA GLN A 192 -8.29 8.64 1.92
C GLN A 192 -7.08 8.73 0.97
N GLY A 193 -6.39 9.85 0.95
CA GLY A 193 -5.18 9.98 0.16
C GLY A 193 -4.17 10.90 0.81
N SER A 194 -2.90 10.66 0.56
CA SER A 194 -1.78 11.46 1.05
C SER A 194 -0.74 11.70 -0.02
N ILE A 195 -0.04 12.82 0.07
CA ILE A 195 1.09 13.14 -0.80
C ILE A 195 2.34 12.50 -0.20
N ASN A 196 3.15 11.83 -1.03
CA ASN A 196 4.22 10.97 -0.56
C ASN A 196 5.53 11.22 -1.32
N PRO A 197 6.68 11.17 -0.65
CA PRO A 197 7.93 11.04 -1.35
C PRO A 197 8.05 9.62 -1.89
N HIS A 198 8.42 9.46 -3.16
CA HIS A 198 8.61 8.14 -3.77
C HIS A 198 9.69 7.34 -3.02
N ALA A 199 10.94 7.81 -3.06
CA ALA A 199 12.09 7.13 -2.46
C ALA A 199 13.22 8.13 -2.16
N PRO A 200 14.19 7.77 -1.28
CA PRO A 200 15.30 8.66 -0.95
C PRO A 200 16.14 9.06 -2.17
N TYR A 201 16.36 8.13 -3.09
CA TYR A 201 17.14 8.38 -4.31
C TYR A 201 16.41 9.21 -5.37
N SER A 202 15.13 9.46 -5.24
CA SER A 202 14.33 10.18 -6.26
C SER A 202 13.77 11.51 -5.77
N VAL A 203 13.94 11.85 -4.49
CA VAL A 203 13.33 13.02 -3.85
C VAL A 203 14.38 13.80 -3.07
N SER A 204 14.45 15.11 -3.28
CA SER A 204 15.37 15.98 -2.53
C SER A 204 14.93 16.17 -1.08
N GLU A 205 15.88 16.48 -0.19
CA GLU A 205 15.60 16.83 1.21
C GLU A 205 14.53 17.94 1.33
N ALA A 206 14.65 18.98 0.49
CA ALA A 206 13.69 20.10 0.52
C ALA A 206 12.26 19.63 0.19
N LEU A 207 12.09 18.71 -0.77
CA LEU A 207 10.78 18.17 -1.12
C LEU A 207 10.28 17.20 -0.05
N PHE A 208 11.13 16.35 0.54
CA PHE A 208 10.78 15.52 1.69
C PHE A 208 10.23 16.35 2.84
N ARG A 209 10.93 17.42 3.24
CA ARG A 209 10.50 18.32 4.32
C ARG A 209 9.19 19.05 3.97
N ALA A 210 9.02 19.49 2.73
CA ALA A 210 7.80 20.14 2.28
C ALA A 210 6.59 19.18 2.33
N ILE A 211 6.74 17.94 1.89
CA ILE A 211 5.71 16.90 2.00
C ILE A 211 5.41 16.62 3.48
N SER A 212 6.43 16.44 4.30
CA SER A 212 6.29 16.16 5.73
C SER A 212 5.52 17.26 6.46
N LEU A 213 5.69 18.52 6.08
CA LEU A 213 4.95 19.65 6.65
C LEU A 213 3.49 19.72 6.17
N SER A 214 3.23 19.29 4.92
CA SER A 214 1.88 19.38 4.33
C SER A 214 0.99 18.17 4.63
N GLU A 215 1.57 17.01 4.95
CA GLU A 215 0.84 15.75 5.18
C GLU A 215 0.96 15.28 6.63
N PRO A 216 -0.02 15.57 7.49
CA PRO A 216 0.04 15.18 8.91
C PRO A 216 -0.35 13.70 9.14
N GLY A 217 -0.91 13.02 8.15
CA GLY A 217 -1.52 11.70 8.29
C GLY A 217 -0.55 10.53 8.10
N ILE A 218 -0.66 9.87 6.96
CA ILE A 218 0.14 8.70 6.56
C ILE A 218 1.02 9.08 5.39
N ILE A 219 2.26 8.62 5.39
CA ILE A 219 3.14 8.68 4.22
C ILE A 219 3.74 7.31 3.94
N SER A 220 3.97 7.01 2.66
CA SER A 220 4.63 5.80 2.17
C SER A 220 5.94 6.17 1.50
N ILE A 221 6.97 5.35 1.68
CA ILE A 221 8.32 5.58 1.15
C ILE A 221 8.91 4.25 0.74
N HIS A 222 9.34 4.08 -0.51
CA HIS A 222 10.19 2.97 -0.90
C HIS A 222 11.53 3.12 -0.18
N ASN A 223 11.91 2.12 0.60
CA ASN A 223 13.02 2.22 1.55
C ASN A 223 13.99 1.07 1.37
N GLN A 224 15.25 1.40 1.17
CA GLN A 224 16.35 0.43 1.14
C GLN A 224 16.01 -0.81 0.31
N GLU A 225 15.45 -0.56 -0.87
CA GLU A 225 14.99 -1.60 -1.77
C GLU A 225 16.15 -2.34 -2.44
N CYS A 226 17.24 -1.61 -2.77
CA CYS A 226 18.47 -2.15 -3.33
C CYS A 226 19.71 -1.69 -2.56
N GLU A 227 20.81 -2.43 -2.73
CA GLU A 227 22.08 -2.10 -2.08
C GLU A 227 22.67 -0.77 -2.60
N ALA A 228 22.47 -0.48 -3.89
CA ALA A 228 22.93 0.76 -4.51
C ALA A 228 22.34 2.02 -3.86
N GLU A 229 21.16 1.94 -3.21
CA GLU A 229 20.59 3.07 -2.45
C GLU A 229 21.49 3.43 -1.26
N ASN A 230 21.90 2.43 -0.48
CA ASN A 230 22.79 2.65 0.65
C ASN A 230 24.19 3.10 0.20
N GLU A 231 24.72 2.51 -0.88
CA GLU A 231 26.01 2.93 -1.47
C GLU A 231 25.98 4.39 -1.91
N PHE A 232 24.91 4.82 -2.58
CA PHE A 232 24.74 6.19 -3.02
C PHE A 232 24.70 7.17 -1.83
N TYR A 233 24.02 6.83 -0.77
CA TYR A 233 23.91 7.66 0.44
C TYR A 233 25.22 7.67 1.26
N GLN A 234 25.97 6.58 1.27
CA GLN A 234 27.25 6.50 1.98
C GLN A 234 28.37 7.24 1.24
N GLN A 235 28.46 7.08 -0.08
CA GLN A 235 29.65 7.43 -0.85
C GLN A 235 29.37 8.31 -2.08
N GLY A 236 28.11 8.45 -2.51
CA GLY A 236 27.74 9.13 -3.76
C GLY A 236 28.11 8.34 -5.01
N THR A 237 28.38 7.03 -4.86
CA THR A 237 28.76 6.11 -5.94
C THR A 237 27.65 5.12 -6.26
N GLY A 238 27.95 4.16 -7.11
CA GLY A 238 27.03 3.07 -7.45
C GLY A 238 26.11 3.35 -8.64
N ASP A 239 25.21 2.42 -8.87
CA ASP A 239 24.45 2.36 -10.11
C ASP A 239 23.43 3.50 -10.28
N PHE A 240 23.04 4.17 -9.21
CA PHE A 240 22.20 5.38 -9.31
C PHE A 240 22.85 6.52 -10.11
N GLN A 241 24.17 6.59 -10.20
CA GLN A 241 24.83 7.55 -11.10
C GLN A 241 24.44 7.31 -12.57
N ARG A 242 24.32 6.06 -12.99
CA ARG A 242 23.83 5.67 -14.33
C ARG A 242 22.39 6.11 -14.54
N LEU A 243 21.53 5.90 -13.54
CA LEU A 243 20.13 6.33 -13.58
C LEU A 243 20.01 7.85 -13.78
N TYR A 244 20.69 8.63 -12.95
CA TYR A 244 20.64 10.09 -13.04
C TYR A 244 21.18 10.61 -14.37
N LYS A 245 22.30 10.03 -14.85
CA LYS A 245 22.84 10.37 -16.17
C LYS A 245 21.84 10.08 -17.28
N THR A 246 21.15 8.94 -17.23
CA THR A 246 20.16 8.53 -18.24
C THR A 246 18.96 9.48 -18.25
N PHE A 247 18.52 9.95 -17.10
CA PHE A 247 17.41 10.91 -16.98
C PHE A 247 17.81 12.37 -17.10
N GLY A 248 19.11 12.67 -17.28
CA GLY A 248 19.62 14.05 -17.33
C GLY A 248 19.46 14.81 -16.00
N ILE A 249 19.44 14.10 -14.88
CA ILE A 249 19.31 14.69 -13.54
C ILE A 249 20.70 15.12 -13.05
N ASP A 250 20.85 16.41 -12.77
CA ASP A 250 22.06 16.94 -12.16
C ASP A 250 22.09 16.64 -10.66
N ILE A 251 23.08 15.85 -10.25
CA ILE A 251 23.33 15.48 -8.84
C ILE A 251 24.57 16.16 -8.26
N SER A 252 25.18 17.12 -8.95
CA SER A 252 26.43 17.79 -8.52
C SER A 252 26.30 18.47 -7.15
N ALA A 253 25.11 18.89 -6.77
CA ALA A 253 24.82 19.48 -5.46
C ALA A 253 24.62 18.45 -4.35
N PHE A 254 24.43 17.17 -4.67
CA PHE A 254 24.24 16.12 -3.66
C PHE A 254 25.54 15.83 -2.94
N LYS A 255 25.51 15.89 -1.62
CA LYS A 255 26.63 15.51 -0.76
C LYS A 255 26.23 14.27 0.03
N PRO A 256 26.88 13.13 -0.20
CA PRO A 256 26.59 11.90 0.53
C PRO A 256 26.71 12.13 2.04
N PRO A 257 25.69 11.76 2.83
CA PRO A 257 25.73 11.98 4.28
C PRO A 257 26.65 11.00 5.02
N GLY A 258 27.26 10.03 4.33
CA GLY A 258 28.19 9.05 4.92
C GLY A 258 27.50 7.97 5.77
N LYS A 259 26.18 7.81 5.63
CA LYS A 259 25.36 6.82 6.33
C LYS A 259 24.32 6.23 5.36
N ASN A 260 23.67 5.12 5.72
CA ASN A 260 22.62 4.53 4.92
C ASN A 260 21.45 5.51 4.70
N SER A 261 20.61 5.23 3.70
CA SER A 261 19.50 6.10 3.33
C SER A 261 18.52 6.32 4.47
N LEU A 262 18.03 5.25 5.14
CA LEU A 262 17.03 5.36 6.21
C LEU A 262 17.46 6.31 7.34
N PRO A 263 18.61 6.16 8.01
CA PRO A 263 19.04 7.13 9.03
C PRO A 263 19.32 8.52 8.48
N ALA A 264 19.53 8.69 7.16
CA ALA A 264 19.73 9.99 6.57
C ALA A 264 18.42 10.76 6.41
N TYR A 265 17.41 10.16 5.78
CA TYR A 265 16.15 10.85 5.51
C TYR A 265 15.14 10.83 6.68
N ALA A 266 15.31 9.92 7.65
CA ALA A 266 14.43 9.88 8.82
C ALA A 266 14.36 11.22 9.56
N GLU A 267 15.45 11.98 9.56
CA GLU A 267 15.54 13.32 10.15
C GLU A 267 14.71 14.40 9.39
N TRP A 268 14.27 14.10 8.17
CA TRP A 268 13.47 15.00 7.33
C TRP A 268 11.95 14.81 7.56
N LEU A 269 11.58 13.75 8.29
CA LEU A 269 10.19 13.34 8.52
C LEU A 269 9.67 13.91 9.85
N GLY A 270 8.36 14.18 9.89
CA GLY A 270 7.65 14.67 11.07
C GLY A 270 6.97 13.54 11.85
N HIS A 271 5.79 13.84 12.41
CA HIS A 271 5.02 12.95 13.29
C HIS A 271 4.05 12.01 12.56
N GLN A 272 4.09 11.98 11.21
CA GLN A 272 3.23 11.12 10.40
C GLN A 272 3.42 9.66 10.76
N ARG A 273 2.42 8.83 10.46
CA ARG A 273 2.59 7.38 10.34
C ARG A 273 3.36 7.08 9.05
N LYS A 274 4.47 6.38 9.15
CA LYS A 274 5.42 6.15 8.06
C LYS A 274 5.40 4.69 7.66
N LEU A 275 5.00 4.40 6.42
CA LEU A 275 5.07 3.09 5.82
C LEU A 275 6.38 2.97 5.03
N LEU A 276 7.33 2.22 5.54
CA LEU A 276 8.57 1.92 4.84
C LEU A 276 8.40 0.64 4.04
N VAL A 277 8.49 0.75 2.72
CA VAL A 277 8.21 -0.36 1.80
C VAL A 277 9.50 -1.04 1.38
N HIS A 278 9.46 -2.34 1.10
CA HIS A 278 10.54 -3.27 0.73
C HIS A 278 11.49 -3.62 1.87
N ASN A 279 12.32 -2.69 2.33
CA ASN A 279 13.27 -2.89 3.44
C ASN A 279 14.29 -4.01 3.20
N THR A 280 14.59 -4.33 1.94
CA THR A 280 15.41 -5.47 1.50
C THR A 280 16.82 -5.41 2.08
N PHE A 281 17.38 -4.20 2.21
CA PHE A 281 18.73 -3.94 2.69
C PHE A 281 18.77 -3.16 4.02
N THR A 282 17.66 -3.17 4.77
CA THR A 282 17.60 -2.55 6.09
C THR A 282 18.38 -3.40 7.11
N SER A 283 19.28 -2.74 7.84
CA SER A 283 20.15 -3.38 8.84
C SER A 283 19.73 -3.07 10.28
N ALA A 284 20.27 -3.82 11.23
CA ALA A 284 20.09 -3.53 12.67
C ALA A 284 20.57 -2.12 13.05
N THR A 285 21.63 -1.64 12.41
CA THR A 285 22.16 -0.28 12.62
C THR A 285 21.17 0.79 12.13
N ASP A 286 20.50 0.56 10.99
CA ASP A 286 19.48 1.47 10.47
C ASP A 286 18.28 1.53 11.41
N LEU A 287 17.83 0.37 11.91
CA LEU A 287 16.72 0.31 12.87
C LEU A 287 17.05 0.97 14.21
N ALA A 288 18.32 0.89 14.66
CA ALA A 288 18.77 1.55 15.87
C ALA A 288 18.85 3.08 15.73
N ALA A 289 18.94 3.59 14.50
CA ALA A 289 19.03 5.02 14.22
C ALA A 289 17.66 5.74 14.17
N ILE A 290 16.55 4.98 14.07
CA ILE A 290 15.20 5.54 14.10
C ILE A 290 14.59 5.42 15.50
N SER A 291 13.85 6.46 15.93
CA SER A 291 13.33 6.53 17.29
C SER A 291 12.10 5.64 17.48
N LYS A 292 12.03 4.90 18.59
CA LYS A 292 10.84 4.11 18.96
C LYS A 292 9.58 4.98 19.25
N GLY A 293 9.75 6.26 19.47
CA GLY A 293 8.65 7.22 19.60
C GLY A 293 8.03 7.64 18.27
N ASP A 294 8.66 7.31 17.16
CA ASP A 294 8.16 7.61 15.82
C ASP A 294 7.22 6.49 15.33
N ASN A 295 6.23 6.89 14.54
CA ASN A 295 5.16 5.99 14.07
C ASN A 295 5.59 5.28 12.76
N TYR A 296 6.56 4.37 12.83
CA TYR A 296 6.99 3.55 11.70
C TYR A 296 6.19 2.24 11.59
N ALA A 297 6.02 1.77 10.37
CA ALA A 297 5.60 0.42 10.03
C ALA A 297 6.37 -0.06 8.79
N PHE A 298 6.66 -1.35 8.71
CA PHE A 298 7.38 -1.96 7.60
C PHE A 298 6.42 -2.72 6.70
N CYS A 299 6.35 -2.38 5.41
CA CYS A 299 5.60 -3.13 4.41
C CYS A 299 6.55 -4.05 3.65
N LEU A 300 6.26 -5.36 3.67
CA LEU A 300 7.02 -6.36 2.95
C LEU A 300 6.33 -6.69 1.63
N CYS A 301 7.10 -6.67 0.53
CA CYS A 301 6.67 -7.07 -0.80
C CYS A 301 7.62 -8.17 -1.34
N PRO A 302 7.58 -9.37 -0.73
CA PRO A 302 8.59 -10.41 -0.99
C PRO A 302 8.70 -10.84 -2.45
N ALA A 303 7.59 -10.94 -3.20
CA ALA A 303 7.65 -11.31 -4.61
C ALA A 303 8.37 -10.24 -5.44
N ALA A 304 8.10 -8.96 -5.20
CA ALA A 304 8.79 -7.86 -5.88
C ALA A 304 10.28 -7.83 -5.52
N ASN A 305 10.62 -8.01 -4.25
CA ASN A 305 12.02 -8.05 -3.81
C ASN A 305 12.79 -9.21 -4.45
N LEU A 306 12.17 -10.39 -4.57
CA LEU A 306 12.76 -11.51 -5.30
C LEU A 306 12.83 -11.26 -6.80
N PHE A 307 11.84 -10.59 -7.37
CA PHE A 307 11.80 -10.28 -8.80
C PHE A 307 12.93 -9.32 -9.20
N ILE A 308 13.15 -8.27 -8.41
CA ILE A 308 14.10 -7.18 -8.75
C ILE A 308 15.50 -7.55 -8.28
N GLU A 309 15.68 -7.86 -7.00
CA GLU A 309 16.99 -8.02 -6.33
C GLU A 309 17.36 -9.49 -6.04
N ASN A 310 16.46 -10.44 -6.34
CA ASN A 310 16.62 -11.86 -5.98
C ASN A 310 16.94 -12.05 -4.49
N ARG A 311 16.37 -11.20 -3.63
CA ARG A 311 16.67 -11.17 -2.20
C ARG A 311 15.43 -10.82 -1.39
N LEU A 312 15.29 -11.43 -0.21
CA LEU A 312 14.29 -11.07 0.79
C LEU A 312 14.93 -10.17 1.88
N PRO A 313 14.14 -9.27 2.50
CA PRO A 313 14.57 -8.56 3.70
C PRO A 313 14.81 -9.54 4.86
N ASP A 314 15.56 -9.12 5.87
CA ASP A 314 15.66 -9.87 7.13
C ASP A 314 14.37 -9.70 7.95
N VAL A 315 13.38 -10.55 7.63
CA VAL A 315 12.05 -10.51 8.25
C VAL A 315 12.10 -10.76 9.75
N LEU A 316 13.07 -11.56 10.23
CA LEU A 316 13.22 -11.82 11.67
C LEU A 316 13.74 -10.58 12.39
N LEU A 317 14.73 -9.91 11.84
CA LEU A 317 15.24 -8.64 12.36
C LEU A 317 14.12 -7.59 12.45
N LEU A 318 13.34 -7.42 11.36
CA LEU A 318 12.22 -6.47 11.34
C LEU A 318 11.15 -6.84 12.38
N LYS A 319 10.83 -8.12 12.55
CA LYS A 319 9.89 -8.60 13.57
C LYS A 319 10.40 -8.32 14.99
N GLU A 320 11.68 -8.54 15.24
CA GLU A 320 12.33 -8.32 16.55
C GLU A 320 12.43 -6.82 16.89
N SER A 321 12.42 -5.93 15.91
CA SER A 321 12.41 -4.49 16.13
C SER A 321 11.20 -4.01 16.94
N GLY A 322 10.07 -4.75 16.85
CA GLY A 322 8.84 -4.46 17.57
C GLY A 322 7.91 -3.45 16.88
N TRP A 323 8.29 -2.89 15.72
CA TRP A 323 7.37 -2.09 14.90
C TRP A 323 6.37 -2.97 14.13
N PRO A 324 5.18 -2.45 13.82
CA PRO A 324 4.21 -3.15 13.00
C PRO A 324 4.81 -3.56 11.64
N ILE A 325 4.55 -4.82 11.25
CA ILE A 325 4.80 -5.30 9.90
C ILE A 325 3.47 -5.42 9.17
N LEU A 326 3.45 -5.00 7.90
CA LEU A 326 2.36 -5.09 6.95
C LEU A 326 2.85 -5.86 5.71
N ILE A 327 1.92 -6.26 4.85
CA ILE A 327 2.24 -6.98 3.60
C ILE A 327 1.61 -6.23 2.42
N GLY A 328 2.37 -6.09 1.34
CA GLY A 328 1.96 -5.54 0.07
C GLY A 328 2.38 -6.43 -1.09
N THR A 329 1.84 -6.21 -2.27
CA THR A 329 2.15 -6.98 -3.49
C THR A 329 3.07 -6.23 -4.45
N ASP A 330 3.26 -4.94 -4.23
CA ASP A 330 3.83 -4.04 -5.22
C ASP A 330 3.04 -4.06 -6.55
N SER A 331 3.68 -3.88 -7.69
CA SER A 331 3.06 -3.82 -9.02
C SER A 331 3.16 -5.13 -9.80
N LEU A 332 2.32 -5.28 -10.84
CA LEU A 332 2.51 -6.34 -11.85
C LEU A 332 3.73 -6.09 -12.75
N ALA A 333 4.42 -4.96 -12.64
CA ALA A 333 5.72 -4.74 -13.27
C ALA A 333 6.83 -5.55 -12.59
N SER A 334 6.72 -5.77 -11.27
CA SER A 334 7.68 -6.49 -10.41
C SER A 334 7.12 -7.80 -9.85
N ASN A 335 5.96 -8.27 -10.33
CA ASN A 335 5.28 -9.45 -9.80
C ASN A 335 4.51 -10.20 -10.91
N ASP A 336 4.34 -11.50 -10.77
CA ASP A 336 3.51 -12.29 -11.70
C ASP A 336 2.03 -12.21 -11.38
N ARG A 337 1.68 -11.88 -10.13
CA ARG A 337 0.32 -11.84 -9.60
C ARG A 337 0.20 -10.90 -8.40
N LEU A 338 -0.93 -10.25 -8.26
CA LEU A 338 -1.25 -9.48 -7.05
C LEU A 338 -2.00 -10.40 -6.08
N ASP A 339 -1.25 -11.25 -5.35
CA ASP A 339 -1.80 -12.28 -4.46
C ASP A 339 -1.15 -12.19 -3.07
N LEU A 340 -1.88 -11.60 -2.12
CA LEU A 340 -1.36 -11.36 -0.78
C LEU A 340 -1.08 -12.67 -0.02
N LEU A 341 -1.82 -13.74 -0.30
CA LEU A 341 -1.57 -15.05 0.30
C LEU A 341 -0.26 -15.67 -0.24
N HIS A 342 0.06 -15.40 -1.52
CA HIS A 342 1.34 -15.79 -2.10
C HIS A 342 2.52 -15.02 -1.47
N GLU A 343 2.36 -13.74 -1.20
CA GLU A 343 3.36 -12.98 -0.45
C GLU A 343 3.61 -13.59 0.94
N MET A 344 2.53 -13.97 1.64
CA MET A 344 2.62 -14.67 2.91
C MET A 344 3.31 -16.04 2.78
N TYR A 345 3.02 -16.78 1.69
CA TYR A 345 3.69 -18.05 1.40
C TYR A 345 5.21 -17.87 1.25
N LEU A 346 5.65 -16.89 0.49
CA LEU A 346 7.08 -16.61 0.28
C LEU A 346 7.80 -16.30 1.60
N ILE A 347 7.17 -15.51 2.47
CA ILE A 347 7.70 -15.22 3.81
C ILE A 347 7.77 -16.51 4.64
N GLN A 348 6.70 -17.28 4.72
CA GLN A 348 6.65 -18.48 5.54
C GLN A 348 7.60 -19.58 5.04
N HIS A 349 7.74 -19.70 3.71
CA HIS A 349 8.67 -20.65 3.11
C HIS A 349 10.13 -20.33 3.46
N ALA A 350 10.51 -19.06 3.39
CA ALA A 350 11.86 -18.61 3.75
C ALA A 350 12.10 -18.58 5.27
N PHE A 351 11.06 -18.32 6.05
CA PHE A 351 11.10 -18.19 7.51
C PHE A 351 10.04 -19.08 8.18
N PRO A 352 10.22 -20.42 8.24
CA PRO A 352 9.17 -21.36 8.68
C PRO A 352 8.70 -21.16 10.13
N LYS A 353 9.46 -20.45 10.95
CA LYS A 353 9.07 -20.07 12.33
C LYS A 353 8.00 -18.98 12.38
N ILE A 354 7.70 -18.32 11.26
CA ILE A 354 6.63 -17.33 11.15
C ILE A 354 5.33 -18.07 10.86
N SER A 355 4.44 -18.12 11.85
CA SER A 355 3.15 -18.80 11.73
C SER A 355 2.19 -18.07 10.80
N LEU A 356 1.23 -18.79 10.19
CA LEU A 356 0.14 -18.21 9.42
C LEU A 356 -0.66 -17.20 10.25
N LYS A 357 -0.87 -17.45 11.55
CA LYS A 357 -1.49 -16.47 12.46
C LYS A 357 -0.74 -15.13 12.47
N THR A 358 0.59 -15.15 12.51
CA THR A 358 1.41 -13.94 12.46
C THR A 358 1.24 -13.22 11.12
N LEU A 359 1.28 -13.95 10.01
CA LEU A 359 1.11 -13.39 8.66
C LEU A 359 -0.28 -12.77 8.46
N LEU A 360 -1.34 -13.45 8.91
CA LEU A 360 -2.69 -12.89 8.89
C LEU A 360 -2.83 -11.66 9.81
N THR A 361 -2.11 -11.62 10.94
CA THR A 361 -2.06 -10.41 11.75
C THR A 361 -1.46 -9.25 10.97
N TRP A 362 -0.40 -9.48 10.20
CA TRP A 362 0.25 -8.46 9.36
C TRP A 362 -0.62 -8.01 8.19
N GLY A 363 -1.26 -8.94 7.48
CA GLY A 363 -2.10 -8.66 6.31
C GLY A 363 -3.54 -8.27 6.63
N CYS A 364 -3.96 -8.28 7.90
CA CYS A 364 -5.31 -7.89 8.31
C CYS A 364 -5.26 -6.83 9.41
N LYS A 365 -4.99 -7.24 10.67
CA LYS A 365 -5.10 -6.38 11.85
C LYS A 365 -4.13 -5.20 11.81
N ASN A 366 -2.83 -5.47 11.65
CA ASN A 366 -1.81 -4.42 11.63
C ASN A 366 -2.07 -3.39 10.52
N ALA A 367 -2.45 -3.88 9.34
CA ALA A 367 -2.77 -3.02 8.22
C ALA A 367 -4.01 -2.15 8.50
N ALA A 368 -5.09 -2.74 9.05
CA ALA A 368 -6.29 -1.98 9.43
C ALA A 368 -5.97 -0.90 10.49
N GLU A 369 -5.19 -1.24 11.51
CA GLU A 369 -4.76 -0.31 12.55
C GLU A 369 -3.88 0.82 11.98
N PHE A 370 -2.94 0.47 11.08
CA PHE A 370 -2.06 1.44 10.43
C PHE A 370 -2.85 2.45 9.59
N PHE A 371 -3.82 1.99 8.79
CA PHE A 371 -4.66 2.87 7.97
C PHE A 371 -5.78 3.56 8.76
N GLY A 372 -6.03 3.16 10.02
CA GLY A 372 -7.13 3.69 10.84
C GLY A 372 -8.50 3.16 10.43
N TRP A 373 -8.57 1.99 9.81
CA TRP A 373 -9.81 1.32 9.38
C TRP A 373 -10.38 0.47 10.52
N THR A 374 -11.13 1.11 11.40
CA THR A 374 -11.56 0.53 12.69
C THR A 374 -12.57 -0.61 12.56
N ASP A 375 -13.30 -0.68 11.44
CA ASP A 375 -14.28 -1.71 11.10
C ASP A 375 -13.68 -2.93 10.40
N LEU A 376 -12.40 -2.88 9.99
CA LEU A 376 -11.67 -3.95 9.34
C LEU A 376 -10.69 -4.69 10.27
N GLY A 377 -9.98 -5.67 9.73
CA GLY A 377 -8.81 -6.31 10.32
C GLY A 377 -9.07 -7.40 11.35
N THR A 378 -10.28 -7.52 11.91
CA THR A 378 -10.63 -8.58 12.87
C THR A 378 -12.09 -8.99 12.73
N ILE A 379 -12.39 -10.31 12.85
CA ILE A 379 -13.75 -10.82 12.97
C ILE A 379 -14.19 -10.59 14.42
N SER A 380 -14.95 -9.51 14.65
CA SER A 380 -15.41 -9.11 15.99
C SER A 380 -16.77 -8.45 15.90
N PRO A 381 -17.65 -8.61 16.89
CA PRO A 381 -18.98 -7.99 16.89
C PRO A 381 -18.95 -6.49 16.61
N GLY A 382 -19.86 -6.03 15.75
CA GLY A 382 -20.01 -4.64 15.33
C GLY A 382 -19.06 -4.23 14.18
N LYS A 383 -18.14 -5.08 13.72
CA LYS A 383 -17.26 -4.80 12.58
C LYS A 383 -17.81 -5.39 11.28
N LYS A 384 -17.38 -4.83 10.14
CA LYS A 384 -17.65 -5.33 8.79
C LYS A 384 -16.32 -5.66 8.09
N PRO A 385 -15.59 -6.68 8.56
CA PRO A 385 -14.24 -6.95 8.08
C PRO A 385 -14.19 -7.61 6.70
N GLY A 386 -15.32 -8.08 6.15
CA GLY A 386 -15.32 -9.12 5.12
C GLY A 386 -14.91 -10.48 5.70
N ILE A 387 -15.27 -11.56 5.01
CA ILE A 387 -14.86 -12.93 5.40
C ILE A 387 -14.16 -13.58 4.23
N VAL A 388 -12.98 -14.11 4.49
CA VAL A 388 -12.13 -14.80 3.52
C VAL A 388 -11.91 -16.23 3.98
N GLN A 389 -12.08 -17.17 3.06
CA GLN A 389 -11.72 -18.57 3.23
C GLN A 389 -10.32 -18.82 2.68
N ILE A 390 -9.47 -19.50 3.44
CA ILE A 390 -8.16 -20.00 2.99
C ILE A 390 -8.20 -21.51 2.96
N ILE A 391 -7.86 -22.09 1.81
CA ILE A 391 -7.88 -23.54 1.54
C ILE A 391 -6.53 -24.05 1.04
N ASN A 392 -6.39 -25.37 0.94
CA ASN A 392 -5.20 -26.08 0.47
C ASN A 392 -3.95 -25.82 1.35
N LEU A 393 -4.16 -25.80 2.66
CA LEU A 393 -3.08 -25.68 3.63
C LEU A 393 -2.33 -27.01 3.84
N GLY A 394 -1.06 -26.92 4.22
CA GLY A 394 -0.27 -28.04 4.69
C GLY A 394 -0.55 -28.39 6.14
N GLU A 395 0.28 -29.28 6.68
CA GLU A 395 0.30 -29.59 8.12
C GLU A 395 0.61 -28.31 8.92
N ASP A 396 0.10 -28.23 10.13
CA ASP A 396 0.29 -27.07 11.03
C ASP A 396 -0.04 -25.71 10.39
N PHE A 397 -1.00 -25.70 9.46
CA PHE A 397 -1.41 -24.50 8.72
C PHE A 397 -0.30 -23.85 7.89
N MET A 398 0.66 -24.64 7.42
CA MET A 398 1.67 -24.16 6.49
C MET A 398 1.05 -23.83 5.15
N LEU A 399 1.39 -22.66 4.60
CA LEU A 399 1.03 -22.28 3.25
C LEU A 399 1.79 -23.10 2.23
N LYS A 400 1.16 -23.38 1.09
CA LYS A 400 1.71 -24.08 -0.05
C LYS A 400 1.58 -23.23 -1.31
N PRO A 401 2.31 -23.52 -2.40
CA PRO A 401 2.15 -22.81 -3.67
C PRO A 401 0.71 -22.81 -4.21
N GLU A 402 -0.07 -23.87 -3.89
CA GLU A 402 -1.45 -24.06 -4.29
C GLU A 402 -2.48 -23.55 -3.27
N SER A 403 -2.06 -23.00 -2.15
CA SER A 403 -2.96 -22.36 -1.18
C SER A 403 -3.69 -21.20 -1.84
N LYS A 404 -4.99 -21.08 -1.55
CA LYS A 404 -5.86 -20.06 -2.17
C LYS A 404 -6.68 -19.35 -1.11
N SER A 405 -6.88 -18.07 -1.32
CA SER A 405 -7.87 -17.27 -0.62
C SER A 405 -9.07 -17.02 -1.54
N LYS A 406 -10.26 -16.95 -0.95
CA LYS A 406 -11.51 -16.66 -1.64
C LYS A 406 -12.38 -15.78 -0.76
N ARG A 407 -12.92 -14.71 -1.34
CA ARG A 407 -13.95 -13.89 -0.68
C ARG A 407 -15.23 -14.72 -0.49
N LEU A 408 -15.80 -14.64 0.69
CA LEU A 408 -17.13 -15.18 1.00
C LEU A 408 -18.15 -14.05 1.19
N VAL A 409 -17.71 -12.96 1.85
CA VAL A 409 -18.55 -11.77 2.13
C VAL A 409 -17.76 -10.50 1.87
#